data_5c9c863c1285a83fb1d55f9e3b0b2d08
#
_entry.id   5c9c863c1285a83fb1d55f9e3b0b2d08
#
_cell.length_a   1.000
_cell.length_b   1.000
_cell.length_c   1.000
_cell.angle_alpha   90.00
_cell.angle_beta   90.00
_cell.angle_gamma   90.00
#
_symmetry.space_group_name_H-M   'P 1'
#
loop_
_entity.id
_entity.type
_entity.pdbx_description
1 polymer ?
#
loop_
_entity_poly.entity_id
_entity_poly.type
_entity_poly.pdbx_seq_one_letter_code
_entity_poly.pdbx_strand_id
1 'polypeptide(L)'
;LDLYAKWQPSYCNVTFDLNGHPDAKNPPASHLVNHGQPVTEPSPTPEEYGYTFGGWYKKQTCPDDSKFDFTTSITDHITLYAKWEINKYTVTFDFNTGKTSTPKTEEVEYGSSVSKPTEPTNTGYTFGGWYTDKDCTNGNEFSFDTKITRDITLYAKWTKNRYTVTFDVDGQTDLISSVPVEHGNGVSKPDTSKLTKEGHTFDGWYTDATHTNKYTNWGDSITRNTTFYARWNVNPYELTIHYTDTDATTKSYDYGTAIKLDIPQRDGYTFDGWTAENIDVPNLNQNLQYEFTMPAGNVTLTAKWLKDAYTVTFNGMEHELDIVRINVKRNTPVDKPADPVDKGYTFHGWYTDKDCTN
;
A
#
# COMPACT_ATOMS: atom_id res chain seq x y z
N LEU A 1 40.49 -114.20 12.13
CA LEU A 1 40.90 -112.95 11.50
C LEU A 1 39.95 -111.86 12.04
N ASP A 2 40.44 -110.99 12.87
CA ASP A 2 39.63 -109.88 13.44
C ASP A 2 39.74 -108.65 12.49
N LEU A 3 38.63 -108.15 12.04
CA LEU A 3 38.55 -106.92 11.22
C LEU A 3 38.08 -105.73 12.10
N TYR A 4 38.84 -104.65 12.06
CA TYR A 4 38.52 -103.46 12.83
C TYR A 4 38.00 -102.37 11.95
N ALA A 5 36.87 -101.74 12.33
CA ALA A 5 36.33 -100.61 11.63
C ALA A 5 37.11 -99.33 11.97
N LYS A 6 37.51 -98.62 10.96
CA LYS A 6 38.09 -97.26 11.14
C LYS A 6 37.03 -96.22 10.90
N TRP A 7 36.74 -95.45 11.91
CA TRP A 7 35.78 -94.34 11.86
C TRP A 7 36.52 -93.04 11.62
N GLN A 8 35.96 -92.25 10.76
CA GLN A 8 36.42 -90.83 10.58
C GLN A 8 35.28 -89.88 11.01
N PRO A 9 35.61 -88.76 11.63
CA PRO A 9 34.62 -87.74 12.01
C PRO A 9 33.92 -87.23 10.72
N SER A 10 32.61 -87.12 10.77
CA SER A 10 31.83 -86.39 9.74
C SER A 10 31.71 -84.93 10.17
N TYR A 11 31.85 -84.07 9.17
CA TYR A 11 31.78 -82.64 9.34
C TYR A 11 30.53 -82.02 8.67
N CYS A 12 29.92 -81.02 9.30
CA CYS A 12 28.86 -80.20 8.72
C CYS A 12 29.41 -78.85 8.42
N ASN A 13 29.09 -78.29 7.25
CA ASN A 13 29.43 -76.90 6.90
C ASN A 13 28.32 -75.99 7.30
N VAL A 14 28.67 -74.91 8.04
CA VAL A 14 27.77 -73.79 8.37
C VAL A 14 28.20 -72.60 7.55
N THR A 15 27.38 -72.18 6.61
CA THR A 15 27.60 -71.02 5.76
C THR A 15 26.83 -69.83 6.31
N PHE A 16 27.45 -68.66 6.32
CA PHE A 16 26.84 -67.45 6.73
C PHE A 16 26.60 -66.54 5.51
N ASP A 17 25.34 -66.31 5.18
CA ASP A 17 24.91 -65.49 4.06
C ASP A 17 24.49 -64.11 4.59
N LEU A 18 25.12 -63.07 4.08
CA LEU A 18 24.80 -61.66 4.43
C LEU A 18 23.45 -61.16 3.92
N ASN A 19 22.74 -62.05 3.19
CA ASN A 19 21.32 -61.86 2.81
C ASN A 19 21.07 -60.52 2.04
N GLY A 20 21.84 -60.32 0.96
CA GLY A 20 21.71 -59.18 0.06
C GLY A 20 22.57 -57.94 0.45
N HIS A 21 23.42 -58.08 1.47
CA HIS A 21 24.34 -57.02 1.91
C HIS A 21 25.82 -57.41 1.72
N PRO A 22 26.30 -57.58 0.47
CA PRO A 22 27.64 -58.09 0.16
C PRO A 22 28.77 -57.17 0.64
N ASP A 23 28.49 -55.89 0.81
CA ASP A 23 29.46 -54.88 1.21
C ASP A 23 29.56 -54.69 2.72
N ALA A 24 28.78 -55.46 3.51
CA ALA A 24 28.82 -55.40 4.96
C ALA A 24 30.24 -55.75 5.46
N LYS A 25 30.70 -54.95 6.46
CA LYS A 25 31.97 -55.19 7.13
C LYS A 25 31.89 -56.48 7.95
N ASN A 26 33.06 -57.08 8.25
CA ASN A 26 33.20 -58.25 9.08
C ASN A 26 32.39 -59.46 8.56
N PRO A 27 32.43 -59.80 7.24
CA PRO A 27 31.73 -60.98 6.73
C PRO A 27 32.28 -62.23 7.37
N PRO A 28 31.46 -63.09 8.00
CA PRO A 28 31.95 -64.31 8.62
C PRO A 28 32.33 -65.36 7.61
N ALA A 29 33.41 -66.08 7.86
CA ALA A 29 33.78 -67.24 7.09
C ALA A 29 32.87 -68.46 7.39
N SER A 30 32.75 -69.36 6.48
CA SER A 30 32.07 -70.64 6.73
C SER A 30 32.83 -71.46 7.79
N HIS A 31 32.11 -72.13 8.67
CA HIS A 31 32.66 -73.00 9.71
C HIS A 31 32.40 -74.46 9.46
N LEU A 32 33.43 -75.31 9.55
CA LEU A 32 33.31 -76.75 9.61
C LEU A 32 33.21 -77.18 11.10
N VAL A 33 32.10 -77.85 11.44
CA VAL A 33 31.86 -78.33 12.82
C VAL A 33 31.69 -79.85 12.75
N ASN A 34 32.12 -80.55 13.81
CA ASN A 34 31.87 -81.97 13.96
C ASN A 34 30.35 -82.21 14.05
N HIS A 35 29.89 -83.27 13.36
CA HIS A 35 28.48 -83.68 13.43
C HIS A 35 27.99 -83.76 14.87
N GLY A 36 26.87 -83.12 15.20
CA GLY A 36 26.30 -83.10 16.53
C GLY A 36 26.87 -82.06 17.48
N GLN A 37 27.87 -81.23 17.03
CA GLN A 37 28.38 -80.14 17.82
C GLN A 37 27.74 -78.80 17.43
N PRO A 38 27.63 -77.82 18.31
CA PRO A 38 27.16 -76.47 17.99
C PRO A 38 28.23 -75.72 17.24
N VAL A 39 27.83 -74.65 16.46
CA VAL A 39 28.73 -73.70 15.81
C VAL A 39 28.89 -72.47 16.73
N THR A 40 30.09 -71.93 16.78
CA THR A 40 30.34 -70.67 17.52
C THR A 40 29.74 -69.48 16.75
N GLU A 41 29.08 -68.60 17.42
CA GLU A 41 28.57 -67.36 16.82
C GLU A 41 29.71 -66.53 16.29
N PRO A 42 29.61 -66.00 15.03
CA PRO A 42 30.63 -65.19 14.45
C PRO A 42 30.87 -63.87 15.24
N SER A 43 32.16 -63.58 15.46
CA SER A 43 32.61 -62.34 16.12
C SER A 43 33.85 -61.80 15.38
N PRO A 44 33.86 -60.45 15.08
CA PRO A 44 32.80 -59.47 15.30
C PRO A 44 31.57 -59.73 14.44
N THR A 45 30.41 -59.15 14.85
CA THR A 45 29.17 -59.21 14.06
C THR A 45 29.32 -58.42 12.75
N PRO A 46 28.62 -58.78 11.68
CA PRO A 46 28.60 -57.97 10.47
C PRO A 46 27.98 -56.61 10.69
N GLU A 47 28.52 -55.59 10.02
CA GLU A 47 28.09 -54.21 10.11
C GLU A 47 27.79 -53.66 8.70
N GLU A 48 26.66 -53.02 8.54
CA GLU A 48 26.29 -52.28 7.33
C GLU A 48 25.81 -50.91 7.68
N TYR A 49 26.33 -49.88 6.98
CA TYR A 49 25.94 -48.50 7.25
C TYR A 49 24.47 -48.28 6.88
N GLY A 50 23.69 -47.73 7.80
CA GLY A 50 22.26 -47.50 7.63
C GLY A 50 21.38 -48.70 7.99
N TYR A 51 21.97 -49.80 8.47
CA TYR A 51 21.24 -50.97 8.91
C TYR A 51 21.69 -51.45 10.30
N THR A 52 20.79 -52.08 11.00
CA THR A 52 21.06 -52.72 12.28
C THR A 52 20.99 -54.24 12.07
N PHE A 53 22.06 -54.96 12.45
CA PHE A 53 22.11 -56.41 12.40
C PHE A 53 21.20 -57.05 13.46
N GLY A 54 20.21 -57.85 13.03
CA GLY A 54 19.19 -58.45 13.87
C GLY A 54 19.46 -59.89 14.30
N GLY A 55 20.63 -60.47 13.82
CA GLY A 55 21.04 -61.86 14.13
C GLY A 55 20.99 -62.78 12.92
N TRP A 56 21.25 -64.06 13.16
CA TRP A 56 21.29 -65.13 12.17
C TRP A 56 20.00 -65.97 12.18
N TYR A 57 19.51 -66.34 11.00
CA TYR A 57 18.24 -67.03 10.81
C TYR A 57 18.39 -68.23 9.87
N LYS A 58 17.57 -69.31 10.11
CA LYS A 58 17.55 -70.48 9.29
C LYS A 58 16.88 -70.35 7.91
N LYS A 59 16.02 -69.31 7.80
CA LYS A 59 15.30 -68.99 6.56
C LYS A 59 15.74 -67.61 6.04
N GLN A 60 15.88 -67.48 4.74
CA GLN A 60 16.30 -66.26 4.09
C GLN A 60 15.36 -65.05 4.36
N THR A 61 14.06 -65.32 4.55
CA THR A 61 13.06 -64.27 4.89
C THR A 61 13.13 -63.85 6.34
N CYS A 62 13.99 -64.45 7.16
CA CYS A 62 14.29 -64.14 8.56
C CYS A 62 13.03 -63.96 9.45
N PRO A 63 12.04 -64.85 9.41
CA PRO A 63 10.92 -64.80 10.36
C PRO A 63 11.40 -65.11 11.79
N ASP A 64 10.78 -64.54 12.82
CA ASP A 64 11.26 -64.63 14.20
C ASP A 64 11.32 -66.07 14.72
N ASP A 65 10.45 -66.96 14.22
CA ASP A 65 10.42 -68.40 14.53
C ASP A 65 11.62 -69.17 13.94
N SER A 66 12.39 -68.58 13.08
CA SER A 66 13.57 -69.17 12.40
C SER A 66 14.89 -68.61 12.92
N LYS A 67 14.90 -67.78 13.97
CA LYS A 67 16.13 -67.24 14.58
C LYS A 67 16.98 -68.42 15.05
N PHE A 68 18.28 -68.36 14.70
CA PHE A 68 19.20 -69.43 15.02
C PHE A 68 19.72 -69.32 16.44
N ASP A 69 19.62 -70.45 17.20
CA ASP A 69 20.22 -70.55 18.51
C ASP A 69 21.57 -71.31 18.38
N PHE A 70 22.66 -70.64 18.67
CA PHE A 70 24.03 -71.14 18.55
C PHE A 70 24.36 -72.25 19.54
N THR A 71 23.44 -72.62 20.47
CA THR A 71 23.56 -73.83 21.29
C THR A 71 23.04 -75.06 20.57
N THR A 72 22.43 -74.92 19.40
CA THR A 72 21.86 -76.04 18.63
C THR A 72 22.94 -76.93 18.02
N SER A 73 22.85 -78.28 18.21
CA SER A 73 23.71 -79.27 17.57
C SER A 73 23.48 -79.25 16.07
N ILE A 74 24.56 -79.16 15.28
CA ILE A 74 24.55 -79.19 13.83
C ILE A 74 24.67 -80.62 13.33
N THR A 75 23.66 -81.17 12.65
CA THR A 75 23.61 -82.56 12.12
C THR A 75 23.68 -82.60 10.60
N ASP A 76 23.49 -81.45 9.91
CA ASP A 76 23.49 -81.27 8.46
C ASP A 76 24.21 -80.04 8.05
N HIS A 77 24.55 -79.91 6.76
CA HIS A 77 24.99 -78.61 6.20
C HIS A 77 23.87 -77.59 6.27
N ILE A 78 24.16 -76.42 6.78
CA ILE A 78 23.15 -75.31 6.92
C ILE A 78 23.71 -74.00 6.39
N THR A 79 22.81 -73.16 5.87
CA THR A 79 23.08 -71.74 5.60
C THR A 79 22.27 -70.94 6.56
N LEU A 80 22.94 -69.98 7.27
CA LEU A 80 22.34 -69.03 8.14
C LEU A 80 22.35 -67.67 7.45
N TYR A 81 21.21 -67.00 7.48
CA TYR A 81 20.97 -65.73 6.79
C TYR A 81 20.94 -64.59 7.78
N ALA A 82 21.68 -63.50 7.46
CA ALA A 82 21.65 -62.29 8.26
C ALA A 82 20.30 -61.58 8.17
N LYS A 83 19.74 -61.17 9.30
CA LYS A 83 18.60 -60.23 9.35
C LYS A 83 19.14 -58.81 9.46
N TRP A 84 18.64 -57.94 8.58
CA TRP A 84 18.99 -56.55 8.58
C TRP A 84 17.72 -55.74 8.78
N GLU A 85 17.76 -54.76 9.69
CA GLU A 85 16.70 -53.77 9.93
C GLU A 85 17.17 -52.41 9.47
N ILE A 86 16.45 -51.80 8.51
CA ILE A 86 16.79 -50.48 8.02
C ILE A 86 16.64 -49.43 9.14
N ASN A 87 17.68 -48.61 9.33
CA ASN A 87 17.63 -47.56 10.33
C ASN A 87 16.72 -46.44 9.89
N LYS A 88 16.03 -45.81 10.83
CA LYS A 88 15.24 -44.63 10.64
C LYS A 88 15.93 -43.45 11.25
N TYR A 89 15.83 -42.32 10.56
CA TYR A 89 16.36 -41.04 11.00
C TYR A 89 15.27 -40.00 11.08
N THR A 90 15.41 -39.09 12.03
CA THR A 90 14.46 -38.03 12.29
C THR A 90 14.83 -36.80 11.45
N VAL A 91 13.89 -36.35 10.62
CA VAL A 91 13.93 -35.03 9.99
C VAL A 91 13.06 -34.09 10.79
N THR A 92 13.66 -33.05 11.35
CA THR A 92 13.00 -32.02 12.15
C THR A 92 12.80 -30.75 11.33
N PHE A 93 11.58 -30.28 11.18
CA PHE A 93 11.25 -29.01 10.55
C PHE A 93 11.07 -27.92 11.60
N ASP A 94 12.07 -27.08 11.79
CA ASP A 94 12.03 -25.92 12.66
C ASP A 94 11.49 -24.72 11.85
N PHE A 95 10.34 -24.19 12.26
CA PHE A 95 9.72 -23.06 11.58
C PHE A 95 10.51 -21.75 11.73
N ASN A 96 11.50 -21.69 12.59
CA ASN A 96 12.46 -20.59 12.72
C ASN A 96 11.80 -19.20 12.82
N THR A 97 10.65 -19.13 13.51
CA THR A 97 9.87 -17.87 13.64
C THR A 97 10.34 -16.98 14.77
N GLY A 98 11.33 -17.42 15.56
CA GLY A 98 11.74 -16.76 16.80
C GLY A 98 10.73 -16.86 17.94
N LYS A 99 9.61 -17.53 17.71
CA LYS A 99 8.57 -17.83 18.72
C LYS A 99 8.65 -19.30 19.13
N THR A 100 8.19 -19.64 20.32
CA THR A 100 8.06 -21.03 20.76
C THR A 100 7.02 -21.72 19.87
N SER A 101 7.48 -22.49 18.91
CA SER A 101 6.64 -23.34 18.07
C SER A 101 7.15 -24.78 18.20
N THR A 102 6.22 -25.75 18.23
CA THR A 102 6.61 -27.16 18.21
C THR A 102 7.09 -27.50 16.80
N PRO A 103 8.35 -27.94 16.62
CA PRO A 103 8.83 -28.40 15.32
C PRO A 103 8.01 -29.59 14.84
N LYS A 104 7.85 -29.72 13.53
CA LYS A 104 7.29 -30.94 12.92
C LYS A 104 8.41 -31.95 12.71
N THR A 105 8.22 -33.21 13.10
CA THR A 105 9.17 -34.29 12.88
C THR A 105 8.61 -35.33 11.94
N GLU A 106 9.48 -35.98 11.15
CA GLU A 106 9.16 -37.09 10.27
C GLU A 106 10.28 -38.14 10.35
N GLU A 107 9.93 -39.40 10.54
CA GLU A 107 10.89 -40.52 10.49
C GLU A 107 11.02 -41.00 9.05
N VAL A 108 12.26 -41.12 8.60
CA VAL A 108 12.62 -41.48 7.24
C VAL A 108 13.63 -42.65 7.26
N GLU A 109 13.39 -43.69 6.50
CA GLU A 109 14.32 -44.78 6.38
C GLU A 109 15.63 -44.35 5.68
N TYR A 110 16.73 -44.92 6.14
CA TYR A 110 18.03 -44.69 5.54
C TYR A 110 18.01 -44.79 4.01
N GLY A 111 18.62 -43.82 3.33
CA GLY A 111 18.67 -43.76 1.88
C GLY A 111 17.36 -43.37 1.18
N SER A 112 16.31 -43.13 1.93
CA SER A 112 15.07 -42.52 1.41
C SER A 112 15.11 -41.00 1.49
N SER A 113 14.27 -40.32 0.73
CA SER A 113 14.08 -38.87 0.81
C SER A 113 12.85 -38.52 1.67
N VAL A 114 12.89 -37.38 2.35
CA VAL A 114 11.76 -36.89 3.12
C VAL A 114 10.73 -36.19 2.23
N SER A 115 9.44 -36.29 2.54
CA SER A 115 8.39 -35.62 1.80
C SER A 115 8.41 -34.10 2.05
N LYS A 116 8.17 -33.28 1.00
CA LYS A 116 8.05 -31.84 1.16
C LYS A 116 6.80 -31.52 2.01
N PRO A 117 6.95 -30.87 3.17
CA PRO A 117 5.80 -30.50 3.99
C PRO A 117 5.00 -29.35 3.35
N THR A 118 3.75 -29.18 3.79
CA THR A 118 2.97 -27.97 3.47
C THR A 118 3.76 -26.73 3.89
N GLU A 119 3.78 -25.72 3.02
CA GLU A 119 4.49 -24.47 3.30
C GLU A 119 3.94 -23.81 4.55
N PRO A 120 4.79 -23.46 5.50
CA PRO A 120 4.37 -22.78 6.72
C PRO A 120 4.01 -21.32 6.42
N THR A 121 3.20 -20.70 7.30
CA THR A 121 2.84 -19.29 7.21
C THR A 121 3.37 -18.51 8.41
N ASN A 122 3.86 -17.30 8.16
CA ASN A 122 4.26 -16.36 9.20
C ASN A 122 3.77 -14.96 8.79
N THR A 123 2.89 -14.37 9.60
CA THR A 123 2.27 -13.07 9.29
C THR A 123 3.33 -11.99 9.05
N GLY A 124 3.28 -11.35 7.90
CA GLY A 124 4.21 -10.30 7.51
C GLY A 124 5.53 -10.80 6.93
N TYR A 125 5.64 -12.09 6.67
CA TYR A 125 6.83 -12.68 6.07
C TYR A 125 6.45 -13.58 4.90
N THR A 126 7.35 -13.69 3.95
CA THR A 126 7.29 -14.64 2.82
C THR A 126 8.23 -15.80 3.11
N PHE A 127 7.71 -17.03 2.96
CA PHE A 127 8.52 -18.25 3.08
C PHE A 127 9.49 -18.36 1.92
N GLY A 128 10.76 -18.61 2.23
CA GLY A 128 11.87 -18.67 1.27
C GLY A 128 12.52 -20.06 1.13
N GLY A 129 11.88 -21.12 1.69
CA GLY A 129 12.39 -22.47 1.59
C GLY A 129 12.93 -23.02 2.91
N TRP A 130 13.41 -24.27 2.86
CA TRP A 130 14.03 -24.99 3.97
C TRP A 130 15.54 -25.03 3.82
N TYR A 131 16.28 -24.82 4.90
CA TYR A 131 17.74 -24.73 4.94
C TYR A 131 18.32 -25.66 5.98
N THR A 132 19.56 -26.11 5.75
CA THR A 132 20.27 -27.02 6.68
C THR A 132 20.96 -26.29 7.82
N ASP A 133 21.00 -24.96 7.80
CA ASP A 133 21.53 -24.12 8.87
C ASP A 133 20.47 -23.09 9.33
N LYS A 134 20.55 -22.71 10.62
CA LYS A 134 19.58 -21.82 11.25
C LYS A 134 19.57 -20.40 10.69
N ASP A 135 20.71 -19.95 10.17
CA ASP A 135 20.86 -18.61 9.60
C ASP A 135 20.39 -18.55 8.15
N CYS A 136 20.00 -19.71 7.57
CA CYS A 136 19.49 -19.87 6.22
C CYS A 136 20.44 -19.25 5.17
N THR A 137 21.73 -19.59 5.30
CA THR A 137 22.80 -19.08 4.44
C THR A 137 22.62 -19.54 3.00
N ASN A 138 22.87 -18.65 2.04
CA ASN A 138 22.77 -19.01 0.62
C ASN A 138 23.72 -20.19 0.28
N GLY A 139 23.21 -21.15 -0.47
CA GLY A 139 23.91 -22.39 -0.81
C GLY A 139 23.63 -23.54 0.16
N ASN A 140 22.96 -23.32 1.27
CA ASN A 140 22.53 -24.36 2.23
C ASN A 140 21.02 -24.67 2.12
N GLU A 141 20.41 -24.37 0.98
CA GLU A 141 19.04 -24.74 0.69
C GLU A 141 18.91 -26.25 0.62
N PHE A 142 17.89 -26.80 1.28
CA PHE A 142 17.66 -28.24 1.30
C PHE A 142 16.86 -28.67 0.06
N SER A 143 17.43 -29.64 -0.69
CA SER A 143 16.72 -30.33 -1.76
C SER A 143 16.00 -31.53 -1.20
N PHE A 144 14.70 -31.67 -1.47
CA PHE A 144 13.88 -32.82 -1.06
C PHE A 144 14.21 -34.12 -1.81
N ASP A 145 15.09 -34.10 -2.81
CA ASP A 145 15.66 -35.30 -3.46
C ASP A 145 16.84 -35.85 -2.65
N THR A 146 17.32 -35.14 -1.63
CA THR A 146 18.44 -35.55 -0.78
C THR A 146 18.09 -36.81 -0.01
N LYS A 147 19.01 -37.80 -0.05
CA LYS A 147 18.89 -39.05 0.71
C LYS A 147 19.24 -38.82 2.18
N ILE A 148 18.34 -39.24 3.06
CA ILE A 148 18.52 -39.11 4.50
C ILE A 148 19.38 -40.26 5.00
N THR A 149 20.51 -39.89 5.60
CA THR A 149 21.50 -40.86 6.14
C THR A 149 21.82 -40.61 7.62
N ARG A 150 21.21 -39.58 8.22
CA ARG A 150 21.37 -39.20 9.63
C ARG A 150 20.21 -38.31 10.04
N ASP A 151 20.05 -38.08 11.32
CA ASP A 151 19.16 -37.05 11.85
C ASP A 151 19.57 -35.67 11.34
N ILE A 152 18.58 -34.88 10.89
CA ILE A 152 18.79 -33.50 10.40
C ILE A 152 17.69 -32.59 10.95
N THR A 153 18.05 -31.31 11.11
CA THR A 153 17.09 -30.23 11.34
C THR A 153 17.11 -29.29 10.16
N LEU A 154 15.92 -29.00 9.64
CA LEU A 154 15.70 -28.05 8.56
C LEU A 154 15.03 -26.81 9.10
N TYR A 155 15.55 -25.64 8.74
CA TYR A 155 15.12 -24.35 9.22
C TYR A 155 14.38 -23.58 8.12
N ALA A 156 13.20 -23.04 8.44
CA ALA A 156 12.46 -22.20 7.51
C ALA A 156 13.14 -20.83 7.35
N LYS A 157 13.34 -20.42 6.09
CA LYS A 157 13.77 -19.06 5.75
C LYS A 157 12.59 -18.12 5.65
N TRP A 158 12.71 -16.94 6.24
CA TRP A 158 11.68 -15.91 6.20
C TRP A 158 12.23 -14.60 5.67
N THR A 159 11.55 -14.02 4.69
CA THR A 159 11.83 -12.65 4.22
C THR A 159 10.70 -11.75 4.65
N LYS A 160 11.03 -10.67 5.36
CA LYS A 160 10.06 -9.68 5.82
C LYS A 160 9.41 -8.98 4.63
N ASN A 161 8.08 -8.94 4.59
CA ASN A 161 7.34 -8.33 3.49
C ASN A 161 7.58 -6.81 3.48
N ARG A 162 7.59 -6.23 2.28
CA ARG A 162 7.66 -4.79 2.07
C ARG A 162 6.38 -4.32 1.40
N TYR A 163 5.91 -3.17 1.83
CA TYR A 163 4.73 -2.51 1.32
C TYR A 163 5.09 -1.12 0.82
N THR A 164 4.34 -0.62 -0.14
CA THR A 164 4.51 0.74 -0.65
C THR A 164 3.50 1.65 0.02
N VAL A 165 4.00 2.74 0.62
CA VAL A 165 3.18 3.86 1.07
C VAL A 165 3.21 4.93 0.00
N THR A 166 2.04 5.31 -0.50
CA THR A 166 1.86 6.31 -1.55
C THR A 166 1.14 7.53 -0.99
N PHE A 167 1.50 8.71 -1.47
CA PHE A 167 0.87 9.98 -1.10
C PHE A 167 0.18 10.56 -2.33
N ASP A 168 -1.15 10.58 -2.28
CA ASP A 168 -2.00 11.09 -3.36
C ASP A 168 -2.37 12.55 -3.06
N VAL A 169 -1.97 13.45 -3.94
CA VAL A 169 -2.31 14.87 -3.89
C VAL A 169 -3.20 15.18 -5.09
N ASP A 170 -4.52 15.14 -4.90
CA ASP A 170 -5.52 15.40 -5.95
C ASP A 170 -5.34 14.50 -7.21
N GLY A 171 -5.05 13.21 -7.02
CA GLY A 171 -4.80 12.25 -8.10
C GLY A 171 -3.34 12.24 -8.60
N GLN A 172 -2.47 13.08 -8.05
CA GLN A 172 -1.03 13.09 -8.36
C GLN A 172 -0.27 12.36 -7.27
N THR A 173 0.43 11.29 -7.63
CA THR A 173 1.16 10.43 -6.69
C THR A 173 2.69 10.61 -6.73
N ASP A 174 3.17 11.47 -7.61
CA ASP A 174 4.58 11.77 -7.86
C ASP A 174 5.09 13.05 -7.17
N LEU A 175 4.18 13.90 -6.67
CA LEU A 175 4.55 15.12 -5.93
C LEU A 175 5.30 14.82 -4.62
N ILE A 176 4.98 13.69 -3.99
CA ILE A 176 5.71 13.13 -2.86
C ILE A 176 6.08 11.69 -3.21
N SER A 177 7.37 11.39 -3.19
CA SER A 177 7.85 10.05 -3.50
C SER A 177 7.23 8.99 -2.59
N SER A 178 6.83 7.88 -3.17
CA SER A 178 6.36 6.72 -2.40
C SER A 178 7.51 6.12 -1.57
N VAL A 179 7.16 5.54 -0.42
CA VAL A 179 8.11 5.01 0.55
C VAL A 179 7.92 3.50 0.70
N PRO A 180 8.95 2.67 0.45
CA PRO A 180 8.92 1.26 0.78
C PRO A 180 9.07 1.08 2.30
N VAL A 181 8.14 0.36 2.92
CA VAL A 181 8.10 0.13 4.37
C VAL A 181 8.04 -1.37 4.65
N GLU A 182 8.85 -1.88 5.56
CA GLU A 182 8.78 -3.27 5.98
C GLU A 182 7.55 -3.51 6.88
N HIS A 183 6.99 -4.71 6.77
CA HIS A 183 5.85 -5.12 7.59
C HIS A 183 6.04 -4.75 9.07
N GLY A 184 5.04 -4.09 9.63
CA GLY A 184 5.03 -3.72 11.04
C GLY A 184 5.81 -2.45 11.40
N ASN A 185 6.56 -1.84 10.46
CA ASN A 185 7.17 -0.54 10.65
C ASN A 185 6.17 0.57 10.32
N GLY A 186 6.33 1.74 10.95
CA GLY A 186 5.62 2.96 10.58
C GLY A 186 6.31 3.71 9.44
N VAL A 187 5.67 4.77 8.97
CA VAL A 187 6.21 5.71 7.99
C VAL A 187 6.36 7.10 8.65
N SER A 188 7.40 7.84 8.30
CA SER A 188 7.55 9.22 8.74
C SER A 188 6.56 10.14 8.03
N LYS A 189 6.07 11.17 8.74
CA LYS A 189 5.25 12.20 8.13
C LYS A 189 6.01 12.86 6.97
N PRO A 190 5.43 12.93 5.76
CA PRO A 190 6.11 13.57 4.64
C PRO A 190 6.23 15.08 4.83
N ASP A 191 7.25 15.69 4.23
CA ASP A 191 7.37 17.13 4.15
C ASP A 191 6.30 17.68 3.20
N THR A 192 5.43 18.54 3.72
CA THR A 192 4.34 19.17 2.98
C THR A 192 4.59 20.64 2.68
N SER A 193 5.78 21.17 2.98
CA SER A 193 6.13 22.58 2.81
C SER A 193 6.02 23.09 1.37
N LYS A 194 6.16 22.20 0.41
CA LYS A 194 6.06 22.50 -1.03
C LYS A 194 4.68 22.21 -1.62
N LEU A 195 3.76 21.68 -0.84
CA LEU A 195 2.40 21.41 -1.30
C LEU A 195 1.62 22.75 -1.30
N THR A 196 1.25 23.21 -2.48
CA THR A 196 0.45 24.41 -2.69
C THR A 196 -0.73 24.12 -3.60
N LYS A 197 -1.87 24.68 -3.26
CA LYS A 197 -3.07 24.67 -4.09
C LYS A 197 -3.72 26.02 -3.99
N GLU A 198 -3.85 26.71 -5.13
CA GLU A 198 -4.42 28.06 -5.19
C GLU A 198 -5.79 28.09 -4.51
N GLY A 199 -6.01 29.11 -3.68
CA GLY A 199 -7.26 29.30 -2.96
C GLY A 199 -7.58 28.25 -1.89
N HIS A 200 -6.63 27.38 -1.54
CA HIS A 200 -6.86 26.32 -0.55
C HIS A 200 -5.74 26.24 0.49
N THR A 201 -6.09 25.73 1.65
CA THR A 201 -5.15 25.41 2.72
C THR A 201 -5.09 23.91 2.95
N PHE A 202 -3.88 23.33 3.00
CA PHE A 202 -3.68 21.91 3.27
C PHE A 202 -4.17 21.56 4.68
N ASP A 203 -5.13 20.63 4.79
CA ASP A 203 -5.71 20.20 6.06
C ASP A 203 -4.94 19.00 6.65
N GLY A 204 -4.47 18.09 5.81
CA GLY A 204 -3.76 16.90 6.27
C GLY A 204 -3.93 15.71 5.36
N TRP A 205 -3.45 14.57 5.86
CA TRP A 205 -3.51 13.27 5.18
C TRP A 205 -4.65 12.42 5.72
N TYR A 206 -5.29 11.67 4.85
CA TYR A 206 -6.43 10.81 5.15
C TYR A 206 -6.18 9.40 4.60
N THR A 207 -6.77 8.38 5.26
CA THR A 207 -6.61 6.97 4.85
C THR A 207 -7.60 6.55 3.78
N ASP A 208 -8.51 7.42 3.40
CA ASP A 208 -9.56 7.16 2.42
C ASP A 208 -9.77 8.37 1.51
N ALA A 209 -10.15 8.11 0.25
CA ALA A 209 -10.38 9.15 -0.76
C ALA A 209 -11.60 10.02 -0.49
N THR A 210 -12.48 9.64 0.45
CA THR A 210 -13.63 10.45 0.89
C THR A 210 -13.26 11.42 2.01
N HIS A 211 -12.01 11.38 2.47
CA HIS A 211 -11.44 12.22 3.50
C HIS A 211 -12.23 12.18 4.83
N THR A 212 -12.68 10.99 5.24
CA THR A 212 -13.41 10.80 6.50
C THR A 212 -12.48 10.49 7.66
N ASN A 213 -11.37 9.79 7.41
CA ASN A 213 -10.47 9.29 8.44
C ASN A 213 -9.09 9.98 8.34
N LYS A 214 -8.91 11.06 9.11
CA LYS A 214 -7.64 11.80 9.17
C LYS A 214 -6.56 10.95 9.82
N TYR A 215 -5.41 10.85 9.17
CA TYR A 215 -4.26 10.10 9.67
C TYR A 215 -3.31 11.00 10.47
N THR A 216 -3.09 10.63 11.72
CA THR A 216 -2.25 11.40 12.66
C THR A 216 -1.11 10.60 13.28
N ASN A 217 -1.19 9.25 13.22
CA ASN A 217 -0.28 8.35 13.94
C ASN A 217 0.81 7.78 13.02
N TRP A 218 1.75 8.63 12.62
CA TRP A 218 2.80 8.30 11.64
C TRP A 218 3.73 7.13 12.03
N GLY A 219 3.70 6.69 13.29
CA GLY A 219 4.40 5.51 13.79
C GLY A 219 3.63 4.21 13.70
N ASP A 220 2.36 4.23 13.28
CA ASP A 220 1.54 3.01 13.20
C ASP A 220 2.08 2.01 12.19
N SER A 221 1.93 0.74 12.51
CA SER A 221 2.43 -0.38 11.71
C SER A 221 1.76 -0.47 10.34
N ILE A 222 2.56 -0.42 9.29
CA ILE A 222 2.13 -0.68 7.90
C ILE A 222 2.16 -2.19 7.66
N THR A 223 1.00 -2.76 7.31
CA THR A 223 0.82 -4.21 7.09
C THR A 223 0.34 -4.55 5.69
N ARG A 224 0.15 -3.55 4.82
CA ARG A 224 -0.28 -3.65 3.43
C ARG A 224 0.13 -2.40 2.66
N ASN A 225 0.05 -2.44 1.33
CA ASN A 225 0.15 -1.22 0.52
C ASN A 225 -0.90 -0.20 0.98
N THR A 226 -0.48 1.03 1.21
CA THR A 226 -1.31 2.08 1.80
C THR A 226 -1.18 3.35 0.98
N THR A 227 -2.31 3.99 0.68
CA THR A 227 -2.34 5.32 0.06
C THR A 227 -2.92 6.31 1.06
N PHE A 228 -2.21 7.41 1.25
CA PHE A 228 -2.69 8.58 2.00
C PHE A 228 -3.12 9.65 1.02
N TYR A 229 -4.31 10.23 1.24
CA TYR A 229 -4.95 11.22 0.39
C TYR A 229 -4.85 12.59 1.04
N ALA A 230 -4.36 13.58 0.30
CA ALA A 230 -4.31 14.97 0.73
C ALA A 230 -5.72 15.57 0.76
N ARG A 231 -6.06 16.26 1.85
CA ARG A 231 -7.27 17.08 1.93
C ARG A 231 -6.93 18.55 1.95
N TRP A 232 -7.74 19.31 1.23
CA TRP A 232 -7.62 20.76 1.12
C TRP A 232 -8.92 21.41 1.57
N ASN A 233 -8.79 22.44 2.39
CA ASN A 233 -9.91 23.33 2.75
C ASN A 233 -9.90 24.52 1.81
N VAL A 234 -11.05 24.86 1.23
CA VAL A 234 -11.24 26.08 0.44
C VAL A 234 -11.08 27.28 1.36
N ASN A 235 -10.32 28.29 0.94
CA ASN A 235 -10.13 29.52 1.70
C ASN A 235 -11.23 30.53 1.38
N PRO A 236 -11.78 31.20 2.40
CA PRO A 236 -12.66 32.35 2.21
C PRO A 236 -11.84 33.61 1.95
N TYR A 237 -12.40 34.50 1.09
CA TYR A 237 -11.86 35.82 0.78
C TYR A 237 -12.96 36.86 0.85
N GLU A 238 -12.59 38.10 1.11
CA GLU A 238 -13.54 39.21 1.26
C GLU A 238 -13.76 39.93 -0.07
N LEU A 239 -15.03 40.17 -0.39
CA LEU A 239 -15.48 41.11 -1.42
C LEU A 239 -16.00 42.37 -0.74
N THR A 240 -15.32 43.48 -0.98
CA THR A 240 -15.74 44.83 -0.52
C THR A 240 -16.28 45.61 -1.72
N ILE A 241 -17.49 46.13 -1.61
CA ILE A 241 -18.15 46.94 -2.65
C ILE A 241 -18.41 48.31 -2.11
N HIS A 242 -17.78 49.33 -2.73
CA HIS A 242 -18.05 50.75 -2.48
C HIS A 242 -19.08 51.25 -3.48
N TYR A 243 -20.29 51.56 -3.02
CA TYR A 243 -21.33 52.15 -3.83
C TYR A 243 -21.20 53.66 -3.91
N THR A 244 -20.67 54.28 -2.88
CA THR A 244 -20.30 55.70 -2.78
C THR A 244 -19.03 55.85 -1.96
N ASP A 245 -18.53 57.07 -1.81
CA ASP A 245 -17.34 57.34 -0.98
C ASP A 245 -17.52 57.02 0.52
N THR A 246 -18.77 56.93 0.98
CA THR A 246 -19.14 56.72 2.38
C THR A 246 -19.92 55.44 2.63
N ASP A 247 -20.29 54.69 1.58
CA ASP A 247 -21.11 53.50 1.69
C ASP A 247 -20.36 52.30 1.07
N ALA A 248 -20.03 51.32 1.93
CA ALA A 248 -19.38 50.08 1.52
C ALA A 248 -20.01 48.87 2.19
N THR A 249 -20.06 47.78 1.46
CA THR A 249 -20.46 46.47 1.99
C THR A 249 -19.34 45.48 1.82
N THR A 250 -19.07 44.66 2.86
CA THR A 250 -18.08 43.58 2.81
C THR A 250 -18.76 42.24 3.09
N LYS A 251 -18.44 41.23 2.28
CA LYS A 251 -18.96 39.88 2.44
C LYS A 251 -17.88 38.85 2.08
N SER A 252 -17.82 37.78 2.87
CA SER A 252 -16.90 36.69 2.65
C SER A 252 -17.50 35.64 1.69
N TYR A 253 -16.66 35.15 0.75
CA TYR A 253 -17.00 34.13 -0.20
C TYR A 253 -15.83 33.16 -0.33
N ASP A 254 -16.12 31.87 -0.50
CA ASP A 254 -15.11 30.87 -0.79
C ASP A 254 -14.46 31.11 -2.15
N TYR A 255 -13.17 30.78 -2.27
CA TYR A 255 -12.45 30.75 -3.54
C TYR A 255 -13.25 29.97 -4.60
N GLY A 256 -13.31 30.50 -5.81
CA GLY A 256 -14.03 29.88 -6.91
C GLY A 256 -15.55 30.12 -6.91
N THR A 257 -16.10 30.82 -5.92
CA THR A 257 -17.53 31.17 -5.89
C THR A 257 -17.88 32.12 -7.03
N ALA A 258 -18.92 31.78 -7.81
CA ALA A 258 -19.45 32.69 -8.82
C ALA A 258 -20.21 33.84 -8.15
N ILE A 259 -19.78 35.09 -8.41
CA ILE A 259 -20.39 36.30 -7.91
C ILE A 259 -21.23 36.95 -9.01
N LYS A 260 -22.43 37.37 -8.66
CA LYS A 260 -23.34 38.09 -9.55
C LYS A 260 -23.77 39.37 -8.86
N LEU A 261 -23.60 40.49 -9.55
CA LEU A 261 -23.94 41.82 -9.03
C LEU A 261 -24.94 42.47 -9.99
N ASP A 262 -26.04 42.91 -9.43
CA ASP A 262 -27.00 43.71 -10.15
C ASP A 262 -26.46 45.14 -10.37
N ILE A 263 -26.98 45.84 -11.36
CA ILE A 263 -26.64 47.27 -11.60
C ILE A 263 -27.17 48.07 -10.42
N PRO A 264 -26.28 48.75 -9.65
CA PRO A 264 -26.71 49.56 -8.52
C PRO A 264 -27.47 50.80 -9.01
N GLN A 265 -28.33 51.30 -8.17
CA GLN A 265 -29.11 52.51 -8.43
C GLN A 265 -28.67 53.63 -7.48
N ARG A 266 -28.53 54.86 -8.04
CA ARG A 266 -28.23 56.08 -7.24
C ARG A 266 -29.03 57.24 -7.81
N ASP A 267 -29.83 57.89 -6.94
CA ASP A 267 -30.67 58.99 -7.37
C ASP A 267 -29.87 60.15 -7.94
N GLY A 268 -30.19 60.62 -9.15
CA GLY A 268 -29.54 61.69 -9.87
C GLY A 268 -28.19 61.30 -10.49
N TYR A 269 -27.90 60.03 -10.58
CA TYR A 269 -26.68 59.49 -11.24
C TYR A 269 -27.02 58.30 -12.11
N THR A 270 -26.31 58.18 -13.20
CA THR A 270 -26.30 57.02 -14.04
C THR A 270 -25.06 56.19 -13.71
N PHE A 271 -25.22 54.86 -13.52
CA PHE A 271 -24.11 53.96 -13.25
C PHE A 271 -23.21 53.81 -14.50
N ASP A 272 -21.89 54.04 -14.34
CA ASP A 272 -20.89 54.02 -15.41
C ASP A 272 -19.92 52.83 -15.29
N GLY A 273 -20.33 51.75 -14.57
CA GLY A 273 -19.53 50.56 -14.36
C GLY A 273 -18.74 50.54 -13.05
N TRP A 274 -17.94 49.52 -12.91
CA TRP A 274 -17.11 49.28 -11.74
C TRP A 274 -15.64 49.66 -12.04
N THR A 275 -14.90 50.05 -11.00
CA THR A 275 -13.45 49.87 -10.93
C THR A 275 -13.16 48.68 -10.02
N ALA A 276 -12.12 47.91 -10.29
CA ALA A 276 -11.77 46.74 -9.51
C ALA A 276 -10.30 46.79 -9.09
N GLU A 277 -10.04 46.23 -7.88
CA GLU A 277 -8.71 45.92 -7.40
C GLU A 277 -8.58 44.43 -7.24
N ASN A 278 -7.40 43.89 -7.66
CA ASN A 278 -7.01 42.48 -7.62
C ASN A 278 -7.73 41.55 -8.61
N ILE A 279 -8.63 42.08 -9.44
CA ILE A 279 -9.26 41.34 -10.57
C ILE A 279 -9.43 42.29 -11.77
N ASP A 280 -9.69 41.68 -12.94
CA ASP A 280 -10.19 42.42 -14.09
C ASP A 280 -11.62 42.97 -13.75
N VAL A 281 -11.97 44.10 -14.33
CA VAL A 281 -13.32 44.67 -14.16
C VAL A 281 -14.36 43.62 -14.61
N PRO A 282 -15.36 43.28 -13.74
CA PRO A 282 -16.39 42.34 -14.08
C PRO A 282 -17.12 42.70 -15.36
N ASN A 283 -17.42 41.70 -16.19
CA ASN A 283 -18.17 41.88 -17.42
C ASN A 283 -19.67 41.90 -17.19
N LEU A 284 -20.39 42.74 -17.92
CA LEU A 284 -21.85 42.74 -17.95
C LEU A 284 -22.35 41.61 -18.82
N ASN A 285 -23.17 40.71 -18.27
CA ASN A 285 -23.78 39.60 -19.00
C ASN A 285 -25.09 39.99 -19.72
N GLN A 286 -25.67 39.07 -20.45
CA GLN A 286 -26.95 39.26 -21.19
C GLN A 286 -28.15 39.52 -20.28
N ASN A 287 -28.06 39.17 -18.98
CA ASN A 287 -29.10 39.43 -17.97
C ASN A 287 -28.90 40.75 -17.25
N LEU A 288 -28.06 41.63 -17.75
CA LEU A 288 -27.70 42.93 -17.13
C LEU A 288 -27.12 42.79 -15.72
N GLN A 289 -26.33 41.69 -15.49
CA GLN A 289 -25.60 41.48 -14.25
C GLN A 289 -24.10 41.47 -14.53
N TYR A 290 -23.32 41.95 -13.59
CA TYR A 290 -21.86 41.83 -13.61
C TYR A 290 -21.47 40.50 -12.94
N GLU A 291 -20.68 39.71 -13.64
CA GLU A 291 -20.26 38.37 -13.16
C GLU A 291 -18.75 38.24 -13.14
N PHE A 292 -18.24 37.63 -12.05
CA PHE A 292 -16.86 37.17 -11.95
C PHE A 292 -16.77 35.99 -10.96
N THR A 293 -15.61 35.33 -10.92
CA THR A 293 -15.34 34.25 -9.95
C THR A 293 -14.41 34.79 -8.89
N MET A 294 -14.73 34.50 -7.60
CA MET A 294 -13.90 34.94 -6.47
C MET A 294 -12.49 34.37 -6.56
N PRO A 295 -11.45 35.22 -6.68
CA PRO A 295 -10.05 34.80 -6.83
C PRO A 295 -9.45 34.35 -5.49
N ALA A 296 -8.17 33.93 -5.52
CA ALA A 296 -7.38 33.62 -4.33
C ALA A 296 -6.83 34.91 -3.68
N GLY A 297 -7.73 35.85 -3.33
CA GLY A 297 -7.41 37.14 -2.70
C GLY A 297 -8.66 37.97 -2.48
N ASN A 298 -8.55 38.95 -1.61
CA ASN A 298 -9.64 39.92 -1.36
C ASN A 298 -9.82 40.81 -2.60
N VAL A 299 -11.07 41.16 -2.87
CA VAL A 299 -11.50 41.96 -4.01
C VAL A 299 -12.16 43.24 -3.53
N THR A 300 -11.80 44.36 -4.14
CA THR A 300 -12.50 45.64 -3.92
C THR A 300 -13.10 46.12 -5.23
N LEU A 301 -14.39 46.39 -5.24
CA LEU A 301 -15.11 47.00 -6.36
C LEU A 301 -15.60 48.38 -5.93
N THR A 302 -15.44 49.38 -6.82
CA THR A 302 -15.95 50.75 -6.59
C THR A 302 -16.83 51.15 -7.77
N ALA A 303 -18.06 51.55 -7.48
CA ALA A 303 -19.01 52.04 -8.47
C ALA A 303 -18.59 53.37 -9.05
N LYS A 304 -18.61 53.50 -10.37
CA LYS A 304 -18.48 54.78 -11.08
C LYS A 304 -19.83 55.34 -11.38
N TRP A 305 -19.97 56.65 -11.19
CA TRP A 305 -21.21 57.35 -11.39
C TRP A 305 -21.04 58.58 -12.27
N LEU A 306 -21.93 58.75 -13.23
CA LEU A 306 -22.09 59.98 -13.97
C LEU A 306 -23.28 60.74 -13.42
N LYS A 307 -23.10 62.03 -13.11
CA LYS A 307 -24.23 62.91 -12.73
C LYS A 307 -25.18 63.04 -13.91
N ASP A 308 -26.47 62.89 -13.64
CA ASP A 308 -27.48 63.09 -14.65
C ASP A 308 -27.43 64.53 -15.19
N ALA A 309 -27.45 64.62 -16.50
CA ALA A 309 -27.58 65.92 -17.17
C ALA A 309 -29.04 66.15 -17.54
N TYR A 310 -29.53 67.31 -17.18
CA TYR A 310 -30.86 67.75 -17.53
C TYR A 310 -30.78 68.83 -18.61
N THR A 311 -31.74 68.82 -19.57
CA THR A 311 -31.88 69.88 -20.54
C THR A 311 -32.90 70.88 -20.08
N VAL A 312 -32.45 72.09 -19.84
CA VAL A 312 -33.34 73.25 -19.62
C VAL A 312 -33.55 73.96 -20.94
N THR A 313 -34.79 74.05 -21.32
CA THR A 313 -35.21 74.69 -22.58
C THR A 313 -35.80 76.02 -22.26
N PHE A 314 -35.22 77.07 -22.80
CA PHE A 314 -35.74 78.39 -22.79
C PHE A 314 -36.57 78.60 -24.06
N ASN A 315 -37.88 78.79 -23.90
CA ASN A 315 -38.82 78.85 -25.03
C ASN A 315 -39.45 80.24 -25.06
N GLY A 316 -39.28 80.95 -26.17
CA GLY A 316 -39.81 82.23 -26.40
C GLY A 316 -41.36 82.31 -26.72
N MET A 317 -41.99 81.16 -26.63
CA MET A 317 -43.43 80.96 -26.90
C MET A 317 -43.81 81.27 -28.35
N GLU A 318 -44.73 82.20 -28.59
CA GLU A 318 -45.23 82.58 -29.94
C GLU A 318 -44.33 83.63 -30.64
N HIS A 319 -43.32 84.12 -29.95
CA HIS A 319 -42.34 85.04 -30.51
C HIS A 319 -41.28 84.30 -31.31
N GLU A 320 -40.88 84.72 -32.46
CA GLU A 320 -39.85 84.13 -33.31
C GLU A 320 -38.46 84.25 -32.69
N LEU A 321 -38.27 83.61 -31.56
CA LEU A 321 -37.01 83.59 -30.84
C LEU A 321 -36.36 82.20 -30.95
N ASP A 322 -35.02 82.19 -31.04
CA ASP A 322 -34.26 80.89 -31.02
C ASP A 322 -34.50 80.21 -29.67
N ILE A 323 -34.89 78.91 -29.74
CA ILE A 323 -34.99 78.11 -28.55
C ILE A 323 -33.60 77.79 -28.03
N VAL A 324 -33.24 78.27 -26.83
CA VAL A 324 -31.96 77.95 -26.22
C VAL A 324 -32.14 76.72 -25.34
N ARG A 325 -31.30 75.71 -25.63
CA ARG A 325 -31.22 74.49 -24.80
C ARG A 325 -29.88 74.40 -24.11
N ILE A 326 -29.90 74.28 -22.77
CA ILE A 326 -28.69 74.20 -21.94
C ILE A 326 -28.73 72.87 -21.23
N ASN A 327 -27.70 72.03 -21.41
CA ASN A 327 -27.53 70.81 -20.63
C ASN A 327 -26.86 71.16 -19.29
N VAL A 328 -27.54 70.88 -18.22
CA VAL A 328 -27.10 71.13 -16.86
C VAL A 328 -27.07 69.87 -16.03
N LYS A 329 -26.10 69.75 -15.16
CA LYS A 329 -26.08 68.65 -14.16
C LYS A 329 -27.15 68.88 -13.11
N ARG A 330 -27.69 67.80 -12.56
CA ARG A 330 -28.65 67.89 -11.44
C ARG A 330 -28.11 68.79 -10.32
N ASN A 331 -28.97 69.65 -9.79
CA ASN A 331 -28.64 70.59 -8.72
C ASN A 331 -27.55 71.65 -9.04
N THR A 332 -27.21 71.85 -10.32
CA THR A 332 -26.39 72.97 -10.75
C THR A 332 -27.28 74.13 -11.19
N PRO A 333 -26.93 75.38 -10.86
CA PRO A 333 -27.61 76.56 -11.39
C PRO A 333 -27.54 76.53 -12.95
N VAL A 334 -28.60 77.03 -13.57
CA VAL A 334 -28.65 77.19 -14.99
C VAL A 334 -28.19 78.67 -15.29
N ASP A 335 -27.22 78.77 -16.19
CA ASP A 335 -26.82 80.09 -16.66
C ASP A 335 -27.97 80.67 -17.50
N LYS A 336 -28.46 81.83 -17.07
CA LYS A 336 -29.51 82.53 -17.82
C LYS A 336 -29.00 83.00 -19.16
N PRO A 337 -29.68 82.63 -20.30
CA PRO A 337 -29.34 83.23 -21.57
C PRO A 337 -29.53 84.72 -21.60
N ALA A 338 -28.97 85.39 -22.59
CA ALA A 338 -29.24 86.81 -22.81
C ALA A 338 -30.76 87.02 -22.95
N ASP A 339 -31.20 88.14 -22.40
CA ASP A 339 -32.63 88.55 -22.47
C ASP A 339 -33.02 88.66 -23.96
N PRO A 340 -34.08 87.97 -24.35
CA PRO A 340 -34.54 88.03 -25.75
C PRO A 340 -35.10 89.43 -26.08
N VAL A 341 -34.95 89.83 -27.30
CA VAL A 341 -35.47 91.16 -27.79
C VAL A 341 -36.43 90.81 -28.94
N ASP A 342 -37.69 91.35 -28.76
CA ASP A 342 -38.72 91.29 -29.84
C ASP A 342 -39.32 92.68 -30.01
N LYS A 343 -39.48 93.10 -31.28
CA LYS A 343 -39.94 94.45 -31.60
C LYS A 343 -41.39 94.66 -31.19
N GLY A 344 -41.63 95.61 -30.32
CA GLY A 344 -42.94 95.96 -29.82
C GLY A 344 -43.36 95.25 -28.52
N TYR A 345 -42.46 94.44 -27.94
CA TYR A 345 -42.66 93.73 -26.66
C TYR A 345 -41.55 94.00 -25.71
N THR A 346 -41.87 93.94 -24.38
CA THR A 346 -40.91 94.04 -23.31
C THR A 346 -40.77 92.68 -22.61
N PHE A 347 -39.56 92.15 -22.53
CA PHE A 347 -39.25 90.90 -21.85
C PHE A 347 -39.37 91.14 -20.32
N HIS A 348 -40.17 90.26 -19.63
CA HIS A 348 -40.38 90.37 -18.17
C HIS A 348 -39.69 89.29 -17.37
N GLY A 349 -39.16 88.23 -18.03
CA GLY A 349 -38.44 87.14 -17.35
C GLY A 349 -38.79 85.78 -17.92
N TRP A 350 -38.07 84.77 -17.42
CA TRP A 350 -38.30 83.38 -17.71
C TRP A 350 -39.12 82.73 -16.58
N TYR A 351 -40.16 82.00 -16.88
CA TYR A 351 -41.12 81.36 -15.99
C TYR A 351 -41.11 79.84 -16.16
N THR A 352 -41.40 79.06 -15.10
CA THR A 352 -41.40 77.61 -15.10
C THR A 352 -42.70 77.00 -15.66
N ASP A 353 -43.76 77.84 -15.73
CA ASP A 353 -45.03 77.44 -16.31
C ASP A 353 -45.34 78.25 -17.55
N LYS A 354 -46.21 77.72 -18.43
CA LYS A 354 -46.58 78.31 -19.70
C LYS A 354 -47.42 79.58 -19.54
N ASP A 355 -48.11 79.71 -18.40
CA ASP A 355 -48.96 80.85 -18.11
C ASP A 355 -48.18 82.02 -17.50
N CYS A 356 -46.86 81.89 -17.33
CA CYS A 356 -45.95 82.90 -16.78
C CYS A 356 -46.39 83.39 -15.39
N THR A 357 -46.86 82.52 -14.53
CA THR A 357 -47.36 82.82 -13.19
C THR A 357 -46.39 82.44 -12.09
N ASN A 358 -45.42 81.53 -12.37
CA ASN A 358 -44.47 81.03 -11.34
C ASN A 358 -43.02 81.07 -11.80
#